data_1a4661bd47079f2bb18901cfb81d5b4f
#
_entry.id   1a4661bd47079f2bb18901cfb81d5b4f
#
_cell.length_a   1.000
_cell.length_b   1.000
_cell.length_c   1.000
_cell.angle_alpha   90.00
_cell.angle_beta   90.00
_cell.angle_gamma   90.00
#
_symmetry.space_group_name_H-M   'P 1'
#
loop_
_entity.id
_entity.type
_entity.pdbx_description
1 polymer ?
#
loop_
_entity_poly.entity_id
_entity_poly.type
_entity_poly.pdbx_seq_one_letter_code
_entity_poly.pdbx_strand_id
1 'polypeptide(L)'
;SMVYDIKYYDLEKKQHEWLTTSMRATYPAWLDSSTIIFVSHKNSISNIYSVNTTDKKVVQITDFVENTQIVDLSLSPNNQQIVFTMSPKNGNLDVYIFDLNTKKIKRITEDQFADTRPIWHPDGTAISYTSNSNGVPNIHTINLSNNKTTINTDAGDGIWTWQWMPNKPQLLARTLPADVDTVRLVKVD
;
A
#
# COMPACT_ATOMS: atom_id res chain seq x y z
N SER A 1 1.03 18.97 18.15
CA SER A 1 1.30 18.22 16.90
C SER A 1 0.07 17.38 16.56
N MET A 2 -0.35 17.44 15.31
CA MET A 2 -1.48 16.61 14.84
C MET A 2 -1.04 15.13 14.89
N VAL A 3 -1.77 14.31 15.64
CA VAL A 3 -1.54 12.86 15.74
C VAL A 3 -2.66 12.17 14.99
N TYR A 4 -2.32 11.34 14.02
CA TYR A 4 -3.27 10.52 13.29
C TYR A 4 -3.52 9.22 14.06
N ASP A 5 -4.79 8.82 14.17
CA ASP A 5 -5.22 7.59 14.82
C ASP A 5 -6.34 6.93 14.02
N ILE A 6 -6.54 5.63 14.21
CA ILE A 6 -7.60 4.88 13.55
C ILE A 6 -8.92 5.11 14.26
N LYS A 7 -9.90 5.52 13.48
CA LYS A 7 -11.29 5.73 13.92
C LYS A 7 -12.21 4.84 13.08
N TYR A 8 -13.02 4.06 13.75
CA TYR A 8 -14.04 3.22 13.14
C TYR A 8 -15.40 3.95 13.17
N TYR A 9 -16.17 3.84 12.09
CA TYR A 9 -17.52 4.36 12.01
C TYR A 9 -18.49 3.23 11.64
N ASP A 10 -19.45 2.95 12.51
CA ASP A 10 -20.54 1.99 12.29
C ASP A 10 -21.70 2.70 11.58
N LEU A 11 -21.98 2.28 10.35
CA LEU A 11 -23.03 2.90 9.52
C LEU A 11 -24.45 2.59 10.02
N GLU A 12 -24.67 1.45 10.64
CA GLU A 12 -25.97 1.04 11.18
C GLU A 12 -26.31 1.80 12.46
N LYS A 13 -25.36 1.82 13.39
CA LYS A 13 -25.49 2.53 14.67
C LYS A 13 -25.28 4.04 14.55
N LYS A 14 -24.73 4.52 13.40
CA LYS A 14 -24.33 5.92 13.18
C LYS A 14 -23.41 6.46 14.26
N GLN A 15 -22.52 5.61 14.74
CA GLN A 15 -21.58 5.91 15.80
C GLN A 15 -20.14 5.69 15.35
N HIS A 16 -19.23 6.41 15.96
CA HIS A 16 -17.81 6.23 15.71
C HIS A 16 -17.07 5.91 17.01
N GLU A 17 -15.97 5.20 16.86
CA GLU A 17 -15.14 4.79 17.97
C GLU A 17 -13.66 4.90 17.61
N TRP A 18 -12.86 5.39 18.55
CA TRP A 18 -11.41 5.37 18.41
C TRP A 18 -10.88 3.97 18.72
N LEU A 19 -10.10 3.43 17.79
CA LEU A 19 -9.44 2.12 17.94
C LEU A 19 -7.99 2.26 18.40
N THR A 20 -7.36 3.40 18.12
CA THR A 20 -6.00 3.69 18.56
C THR A 20 -5.92 5.06 19.22
N THR A 21 -4.87 5.29 20.00
CA THR A 21 -4.60 6.59 20.65
C THR A 21 -3.10 6.86 20.62
N SER A 22 -2.72 8.00 20.07
CA SER A 22 -1.32 8.47 19.95
C SER A 22 -0.39 7.52 19.20
N MET A 23 -0.94 6.72 18.27
CA MET A 23 -0.18 5.73 17.49
C MET A 23 0.47 6.32 16.24
N ARG A 24 0.09 7.54 15.81
CA ARG A 24 0.45 8.08 14.48
C ARG A 24 0.15 7.08 13.36
N ALA A 25 -1.08 6.55 13.40
CA ALA A 25 -1.53 5.45 12.57
C ALA A 25 -1.94 5.95 11.18
N THR A 26 -1.44 5.29 10.15
CA THR A 26 -1.72 5.60 8.73
C THR A 26 -2.01 4.32 7.94
N TYR A 27 -2.55 4.43 6.73
CA TYR A 27 -2.79 3.32 5.80
C TYR A 27 -3.59 2.15 6.40
N PRO A 28 -4.78 2.39 7.00
CA PRO A 28 -5.60 1.32 7.55
C PRO A 28 -6.18 0.43 6.44
N ALA A 29 -6.18 -0.88 6.67
CA ALA A 29 -6.81 -1.86 5.80
C ALA A 29 -7.47 -2.97 6.64
N TRP A 30 -8.63 -3.45 6.21
CA TRP A 30 -9.32 -4.58 6.84
C TRP A 30 -8.59 -5.89 6.55
N LEU A 31 -8.09 -6.56 7.59
CA LEU A 31 -7.53 -7.90 7.49
C LEU A 31 -8.64 -8.96 7.46
N ASP A 32 -9.64 -8.76 8.33
CA ASP A 32 -10.86 -9.58 8.42
C ASP A 32 -12.02 -8.73 8.97
N SER A 33 -13.14 -9.35 9.31
CA SER A 33 -14.35 -8.65 9.80
C SER A 33 -14.18 -7.91 11.13
N SER A 34 -13.10 -8.16 11.86
CA SER A 34 -12.85 -7.62 13.21
C SER A 34 -11.44 -7.06 13.41
N THR A 35 -10.56 -7.20 12.44
CA THR A 35 -9.16 -6.82 12.56
C THR A 35 -8.77 -5.84 11.46
N ILE A 36 -8.17 -4.73 11.84
CA ILE A 36 -7.59 -3.73 10.95
C ILE A 36 -6.07 -3.79 11.10
N ILE A 37 -5.34 -3.80 9.98
CA ILE A 37 -3.91 -3.53 9.95
C ILE A 37 -3.64 -2.08 9.61
N PHE A 38 -2.54 -1.54 10.10
CA PHE A 38 -2.13 -0.16 9.85
C PHE A 38 -0.63 0.02 10.06
N VAL A 39 -0.09 1.12 9.56
CA VAL A 39 1.29 1.54 9.82
C VAL A 39 1.28 2.52 10.99
N SER A 40 2.19 2.32 11.94
CA SER A 40 2.44 3.26 13.05
C SER A 40 3.88 3.78 12.98
N HIS A 41 4.02 5.09 13.23
CA HIS A 41 5.31 5.79 13.21
C HIS A 41 5.74 6.17 14.62
N LYS A 42 6.80 5.56 15.12
CA LYS A 42 7.35 5.84 16.46
C LYS A 42 8.86 6.00 16.39
N ASN A 43 9.38 7.08 16.96
CA ASN A 43 10.82 7.35 17.03
C ASN A 43 11.52 7.26 15.67
N SER A 44 10.91 7.85 14.62
CA SER A 44 11.39 7.79 13.23
C SER A 44 11.45 6.38 12.62
N ILE A 45 10.73 5.42 13.19
CA ILE A 45 10.63 4.05 12.67
C ILE A 45 9.16 3.74 12.41
N SER A 46 8.89 3.19 11.24
CA SER A 46 7.57 2.68 10.86
C SER A 46 7.51 1.18 11.06
N ASN A 47 6.41 0.72 11.67
CA ASN A 47 6.09 -0.70 11.76
C ASN A 47 4.62 -0.94 11.45
N ILE A 48 4.29 -2.17 11.06
CA ILE A 48 2.93 -2.61 10.80
C ILE A 48 2.36 -3.18 12.09
N TYR A 49 1.14 -2.78 12.40
CA TYR A 49 0.37 -3.20 13.56
C TYR A 49 -0.99 -3.70 13.12
N SER A 50 -1.64 -4.47 14.00
CA SER A 50 -3.07 -4.75 13.92
C SER A 50 -3.79 -4.22 15.14
N VAL A 51 -5.08 -3.93 14.99
CA VAL A 51 -6.00 -3.63 16.08
C VAL A 51 -7.29 -4.40 15.87
N ASN A 52 -7.76 -5.07 16.91
CA ASN A 52 -9.07 -5.70 16.91
C ASN A 52 -10.15 -4.66 17.25
N THR A 53 -11.25 -4.65 16.49
CA THR A 53 -12.32 -3.64 16.65
C THR A 53 -13.21 -3.86 17.87
N THR A 54 -13.19 -5.07 18.45
CA THR A 54 -14.04 -5.42 19.61
C THR A 54 -13.35 -5.10 20.94
N ASP A 55 -12.16 -5.64 21.15
CA ASP A 55 -11.41 -5.49 22.42
C ASP A 55 -10.34 -4.39 22.35
N LYS A 56 -10.14 -3.77 21.19
CA LYS A 56 -9.15 -2.73 20.92
C LYS A 56 -7.70 -3.15 21.17
N LYS A 57 -7.46 -4.45 21.22
CA LYS A 57 -6.12 -4.98 21.41
C LYS A 57 -5.24 -4.67 20.20
N VAL A 58 -4.16 -3.93 20.44
CA VAL A 58 -3.14 -3.60 19.43
C VAL A 58 -2.02 -4.61 19.51
N VAL A 59 -1.61 -5.16 18.37
CA VAL A 59 -0.49 -6.10 18.24
C VAL A 59 0.48 -5.61 17.18
N GLN A 60 1.77 -5.58 17.50
CA GLN A 60 2.83 -5.28 16.54
C GLN A 60 3.08 -6.51 15.66
N ILE A 61 3.08 -6.31 14.33
CA ILE A 61 3.26 -7.38 13.33
C ILE A 61 4.70 -7.46 12.86
N THR A 62 5.35 -6.31 12.63
CA THR A 62 6.74 -6.21 12.17
C THR A 62 7.63 -5.55 13.21
N ASP A 63 8.92 -5.84 13.16
CA ASP A 63 9.93 -5.31 14.09
C ASP A 63 11.09 -4.68 13.30
N PHE A 64 10.76 -3.68 12.49
CA PHE A 64 11.76 -2.90 11.75
C PHE A 64 12.49 -1.92 12.67
N VAL A 65 13.72 -1.64 12.32
CA VAL A 65 14.63 -0.78 13.09
C VAL A 65 15.27 0.29 12.19
N GLU A 66 16.11 1.14 12.75
CA GLU A 66 17.05 2.01 12.00
C GLU A 66 16.40 2.97 10.99
N ASN A 67 15.46 3.82 11.42
CA ASN A 67 14.83 4.84 10.57
C ASN A 67 14.09 4.26 9.35
N THR A 68 13.66 3.00 9.41
CA THR A 68 12.80 2.41 8.38
C THR A 68 11.50 3.20 8.24
N GLN A 69 11.17 3.59 7.02
CA GLN A 69 9.91 4.27 6.69
C GLN A 69 9.05 3.38 5.83
N ILE A 70 7.77 3.25 6.19
CA ILE A 70 6.75 2.56 5.41
C ILE A 70 5.76 3.60 4.91
N VAL A 71 5.52 3.59 3.61
CA VAL A 71 4.46 4.36 2.95
C VAL A 71 3.64 3.41 2.10
N ASP A 72 2.35 3.61 2.07
CA ASP A 72 1.38 2.77 1.38
C ASP A 72 1.36 1.31 1.89
N LEU A 73 0.19 0.72 1.90
CA LEU A 73 -0.03 -0.66 2.33
C LEU A 73 -1.27 -1.22 1.64
N SER A 74 -1.19 -2.45 1.16
CA SER A 74 -2.33 -3.17 0.58
C SER A 74 -2.27 -4.66 0.94
N LEU A 75 -3.44 -5.27 1.17
CA LEU A 75 -3.57 -6.70 1.44
C LEU A 75 -3.74 -7.49 0.14
N SER A 76 -3.18 -8.70 0.12
CA SER A 76 -3.46 -9.67 -0.94
C SER A 76 -4.94 -10.07 -0.93
N PRO A 77 -5.50 -10.53 -2.08
CA PRO A 77 -6.90 -10.93 -2.15
C PRO A 77 -7.31 -12.04 -1.18
N ASN A 78 -6.36 -12.87 -0.75
CA ASN A 78 -6.57 -13.92 0.25
C ASN A 78 -6.24 -13.50 1.70
N ASN A 79 -5.91 -12.24 1.92
CA ASN A 79 -5.52 -11.67 3.22
C ASN A 79 -4.36 -12.37 3.94
N GLN A 80 -3.49 -13.07 3.20
CA GLN A 80 -2.33 -13.76 3.80
C GLN A 80 -1.02 -12.98 3.68
N GLN A 81 -0.99 -11.98 2.81
CA GLN A 81 0.22 -11.19 2.54
C GLN A 81 -0.11 -9.70 2.51
N ILE A 82 0.86 -8.91 2.92
CA ILE A 82 0.82 -7.44 2.84
C ILE A 82 1.87 -7.03 1.82
N VAL A 83 1.48 -6.21 0.84
CA VAL A 83 2.42 -5.46 0.00
C VAL A 83 2.50 -4.02 0.50
N PHE A 84 3.68 -3.45 0.54
CA PHE A 84 3.92 -2.09 1.00
C PHE A 84 5.18 -1.51 0.37
N THR A 85 5.26 -0.19 0.36
CA THR A 85 6.50 0.52 0.02
C THR A 85 7.30 0.75 1.29
N MET A 86 8.59 0.47 1.25
CA MET A 86 9.50 0.70 2.37
C MET A 86 10.80 1.33 1.91
N SER A 87 11.26 2.30 2.67
CA SER A 87 12.64 2.82 2.60
C SER A 87 13.38 2.36 3.86
N PRO A 88 14.33 1.44 3.75
CA PRO A 88 15.25 1.18 4.84
C PRO A 88 16.19 2.38 5.02
N LYS A 89 16.94 2.42 6.12
CA LYS A 89 17.89 3.49 6.39
C LYS A 89 18.77 3.80 5.16
N ASN A 90 18.68 5.04 4.66
CA ASN A 90 19.40 5.53 3.48
C ASN A 90 19.13 4.77 2.17
N GLY A 91 18.03 4.05 2.10
CA GLY A 91 17.58 3.33 0.88
C GLY A 91 16.55 4.09 0.07
N ASN A 92 16.32 3.62 -1.16
CA ASN A 92 15.22 4.07 -1.98
C ASN A 92 13.87 3.55 -1.46
N LEU A 93 12.80 4.08 -2.00
CA LEU A 93 11.46 3.56 -1.80
C LEU A 93 11.27 2.36 -2.74
N ASP A 94 11.22 1.17 -2.17
CA ASP A 94 11.01 -0.09 -2.90
C ASP A 94 9.77 -0.82 -2.43
N VAL A 95 9.27 -1.72 -3.26
CA VAL A 95 8.13 -2.57 -2.97
C VAL A 95 8.58 -3.83 -2.24
N TYR A 96 7.89 -4.15 -1.15
CA TYR A 96 8.12 -5.35 -0.33
C TYR A 96 6.82 -6.12 -0.12
N ILE A 97 6.95 -7.44 0.06
CA ILE A 97 5.87 -8.32 0.53
C ILE A 97 6.25 -8.84 1.92
N PHE A 98 5.29 -8.84 2.84
CA PHE A 98 5.37 -9.51 4.12
C PHE A 98 4.31 -10.61 4.19
N ASP A 99 4.72 -11.82 4.49
CA ASP A 99 3.83 -12.96 4.67
C ASP A 99 3.38 -13.06 6.13
N LEU A 100 2.09 -12.98 6.37
CA LEU A 100 1.50 -12.94 7.71
C LEU A 100 1.65 -14.26 8.47
N ASN A 101 1.75 -15.39 7.77
CA ASN A 101 1.87 -16.71 8.37
C ASN A 101 3.32 -17.04 8.73
N THR A 102 4.23 -16.89 7.76
CA THR A 102 5.64 -17.25 7.91
C THR A 102 6.49 -16.13 8.51
N LYS A 103 5.95 -14.90 8.61
CA LYS A 103 6.66 -13.69 9.06
C LYS A 103 7.87 -13.33 8.20
N LYS A 104 7.94 -13.85 6.98
CA LYS A 104 9.04 -13.56 6.05
C LYS A 104 8.74 -12.29 5.25
N ILE A 105 9.80 -11.53 5.03
CA ILE A 105 9.79 -10.37 4.13
C ILE A 105 10.53 -10.70 2.84
N LYS A 106 10.02 -10.23 1.72
CA LYS A 106 10.66 -10.32 0.40
C LYS A 106 10.66 -8.94 -0.24
N ARG A 107 11.83 -8.45 -0.67
CA ARG A 107 11.96 -7.28 -1.53
C ARG A 107 11.56 -7.66 -2.95
N ILE A 108 10.74 -6.85 -3.60
CA ILE A 108 10.17 -7.10 -4.92
C ILE A 108 10.85 -6.24 -5.98
N THR A 109 11.10 -4.97 -5.67
CA THR A 109 11.86 -4.07 -6.54
C THR A 109 13.17 -3.69 -5.89
N GLU A 110 14.22 -3.50 -6.72
CA GLU A 110 15.58 -3.22 -6.26
C GLU A 110 16.34 -2.45 -7.34
N ASP A 111 15.98 -1.20 -7.53
CA ASP A 111 16.64 -0.30 -8.47
C ASP A 111 16.89 1.08 -7.83
N GLN A 112 17.32 2.05 -8.64
CA GLN A 112 17.60 3.41 -8.17
C GLN A 112 16.39 4.33 -8.16
N PHE A 113 15.23 3.83 -8.59
CA PHE A 113 14.01 4.62 -8.73
C PHE A 113 13.10 4.47 -7.51
N ALA A 114 12.15 5.38 -7.37
CA ALA A 114 11.17 5.28 -6.31
C ALA A 114 9.96 4.48 -6.81
N ASP A 115 9.70 3.35 -6.16
CA ASP A 115 8.57 2.47 -6.43
C ASP A 115 7.56 2.57 -5.29
N THR A 116 6.38 3.08 -5.59
CA THR A 116 5.39 3.45 -4.58
C THR A 116 3.99 2.95 -4.93
N ARG A 117 3.07 3.03 -3.95
CA ARG A 117 1.66 2.66 -4.11
C ARG A 117 1.45 1.26 -4.69
N PRO A 118 2.05 0.23 -4.09
CA PRO A 118 1.85 -1.12 -4.55
C PRO A 118 0.44 -1.60 -4.24
N ILE A 119 -0.21 -2.20 -5.23
CA ILE A 119 -1.54 -2.82 -5.11
C ILE A 119 -1.49 -4.20 -5.74
N TRP A 120 -2.08 -5.17 -5.08
CA TRP A 120 -2.25 -6.51 -5.63
C TRP A 120 -3.15 -6.51 -6.85
N HIS A 121 -2.76 -7.26 -7.89
CA HIS A 121 -3.70 -7.63 -8.93
C HIS A 121 -4.85 -8.43 -8.32
N PRO A 122 -6.11 -8.28 -8.78
CA PRO A 122 -7.27 -8.93 -8.15
C PRO A 122 -7.20 -10.46 -8.06
N ASP A 123 -6.43 -11.11 -8.92
CA ASP A 123 -6.20 -12.56 -8.89
C ASP A 123 -5.04 -13.01 -7.99
N GLY A 124 -4.30 -12.06 -7.40
CA GLY A 124 -3.17 -12.34 -6.52
C GLY A 124 -1.88 -12.80 -7.21
N THR A 125 -1.81 -12.79 -8.55
CA THR A 125 -0.65 -13.30 -9.30
C THR A 125 0.43 -12.25 -9.56
N ALA A 126 0.08 -10.97 -9.41
CA ALA A 126 0.95 -9.85 -9.73
C ALA A 126 0.77 -8.68 -8.76
N ILE A 127 1.74 -7.79 -8.72
CA ILE A 127 1.70 -6.52 -8.02
C ILE A 127 1.90 -5.41 -9.03
N SER A 128 1.02 -4.42 -8.99
CA SER A 128 1.19 -3.18 -9.72
C SER A 128 1.64 -2.08 -8.76
N TYR A 129 2.48 -1.19 -9.25
CA TYR A 129 3.06 -0.10 -8.47
C TYR A 129 3.37 1.09 -9.37
N THR A 130 3.57 2.25 -8.79
CA THR A 130 4.02 3.44 -9.49
C THR A 130 5.53 3.53 -9.42
N SER A 131 6.19 3.62 -10.59
CA SER A 131 7.65 3.82 -10.71
C SER A 131 7.95 5.08 -11.51
N ASN A 132 9.00 5.80 -11.13
CA ASN A 132 9.49 6.95 -11.89
C ASN A 132 10.69 6.62 -12.80
N SER A 133 10.88 5.36 -13.14
CA SER A 133 12.02 4.89 -13.96
C SER A 133 12.06 5.51 -15.36
N ASN A 134 10.93 5.98 -15.89
CA ASN A 134 10.81 6.67 -17.18
C ASN A 134 10.86 8.21 -17.04
N GLY A 135 11.30 8.74 -15.89
CA GLY A 135 11.36 10.18 -15.62
C GLY A 135 10.08 10.76 -15.03
N VAL A 136 8.91 10.15 -15.24
CA VAL A 136 7.62 10.51 -14.66
C VAL A 136 6.95 9.27 -14.08
N PRO A 137 6.13 9.40 -13.00
CA PRO A 137 5.47 8.27 -12.38
C PRO A 137 4.51 7.56 -13.35
N ASN A 138 4.76 6.29 -13.63
CA ASN A 138 3.92 5.43 -14.46
C ASN A 138 3.63 4.11 -13.74
N ILE A 139 2.57 3.40 -14.16
CA ILE A 139 2.17 2.13 -13.56
C ILE A 139 2.97 1.00 -14.19
N HIS A 140 3.65 0.26 -13.35
CA HIS A 140 4.36 -0.96 -13.66
C HIS A 140 3.65 -2.14 -13.01
N THR A 141 3.71 -3.32 -13.62
CA THR A 141 3.20 -4.56 -13.01
C THR A 141 4.27 -5.64 -13.07
N ILE A 142 4.58 -6.21 -11.91
CA ILE A 142 5.49 -7.35 -11.79
C ILE A 142 4.70 -8.63 -11.56
N ASN A 143 4.93 -9.63 -12.40
CA ASN A 143 4.37 -10.96 -12.21
C ASN A 143 5.22 -11.75 -11.20
N LEU A 144 4.59 -12.28 -10.15
CA LEU A 144 5.28 -12.92 -9.03
C LEU A 144 5.84 -14.31 -9.34
N SER A 145 5.36 -14.96 -10.39
CA SER A 145 5.81 -16.31 -10.77
C SER A 145 7.13 -16.31 -11.56
N ASN A 146 7.34 -15.28 -12.37
CA ASN A 146 8.51 -15.19 -13.28
C ASN A 146 9.34 -13.91 -13.10
N ASN A 147 8.94 -13.03 -12.19
CA ASN A 147 9.55 -11.73 -11.89
C ASN A 147 9.64 -10.79 -13.13
N LYS A 148 8.81 -11.01 -14.15
CA LYS A 148 8.76 -10.14 -15.32
C LYS A 148 7.96 -8.88 -15.01
N THR A 149 8.56 -7.72 -15.25
CA THR A 149 7.90 -6.42 -15.14
C THR A 149 7.39 -5.96 -16.51
N THR A 150 6.19 -5.42 -16.53
CA THR A 150 5.55 -4.78 -17.70
C THR A 150 5.23 -3.33 -17.34
N ILE A 151 5.51 -2.40 -18.21
CA ILE A 151 5.09 -1.01 -18.08
C ILE A 151 3.67 -0.91 -18.67
N ASN A 152 2.70 -0.59 -17.83
CA ASN A 152 1.29 -0.58 -18.21
C ASN A 152 0.82 0.77 -18.77
N THR A 153 1.52 1.84 -18.43
CA THR A 153 1.13 3.20 -18.84
C THR A 153 2.35 3.99 -19.32
N ASP A 154 2.10 4.92 -20.23
CA ASP A 154 3.08 5.89 -20.71
C ASP A 154 2.42 7.27 -20.73
N ALA A 155 2.14 7.78 -19.53
CA ALA A 155 1.54 9.08 -19.33
C ALA A 155 2.63 10.14 -19.19
N GLY A 156 2.70 11.08 -20.14
CA GLY A 156 3.73 12.14 -20.14
C GLY A 156 3.72 13.02 -18.90
N ASP A 157 2.55 13.20 -18.24
CA ASP A 157 2.38 14.00 -17.03
C ASP A 157 2.39 13.16 -15.74
N GLY A 158 2.60 11.84 -15.88
CA GLY A 158 2.61 10.90 -14.76
C GLY A 158 1.23 10.49 -14.25
N ILE A 159 1.23 9.44 -13.43
CA ILE A 159 0.03 8.90 -12.78
C ILE A 159 0.19 9.03 -11.28
N TRP A 160 -0.75 9.74 -10.64
CA TRP A 160 -0.66 10.10 -9.23
C TRP A 160 -1.50 9.22 -8.31
N THR A 161 -2.67 8.76 -8.78
CA THR A 161 -3.52 7.81 -8.05
C THR A 161 -4.15 6.85 -9.02
N TRP A 162 -4.34 5.62 -8.60
CA TRP A 162 -4.93 4.58 -9.42
C TRP A 162 -5.43 3.42 -8.57
N GLN A 163 -6.31 2.60 -9.15
CA GLN A 163 -6.79 1.36 -8.54
C GLN A 163 -7.26 0.40 -9.63
N TRP A 164 -7.21 -0.88 -9.32
CA TRP A 164 -7.82 -1.90 -10.17
C TRP A 164 -9.35 -1.84 -10.10
N MET A 165 -10.00 -2.06 -11.24
CA MET A 165 -11.43 -2.33 -11.25
C MET A 165 -11.69 -3.73 -10.69
N PRO A 166 -12.70 -3.88 -9.81
CA PRO A 166 -13.09 -5.21 -9.32
C PRO A 166 -13.44 -6.14 -10.49
N ASN A 167 -12.85 -7.34 -10.48
CA ASN A 167 -13.15 -8.42 -11.45
C ASN A 167 -12.91 -8.07 -12.95
N LYS A 168 -12.09 -7.08 -13.25
CA LYS A 168 -11.72 -6.72 -14.62
C LYS A 168 -10.25 -6.32 -14.69
N PRO A 169 -9.53 -6.67 -15.79
CA PRO A 169 -8.16 -6.23 -16.02
C PRO A 169 -8.13 -4.77 -16.52
N GLN A 170 -8.67 -3.87 -15.74
CA GLN A 170 -8.76 -2.44 -16.04
C GLN A 170 -8.33 -1.62 -14.83
N LEU A 171 -7.62 -0.54 -15.09
CA LEU A 171 -7.21 0.43 -14.09
C LEU A 171 -8.02 1.72 -14.22
N LEU A 172 -8.42 2.27 -13.09
CA LEU A 172 -8.84 3.65 -12.98
C LEU A 172 -7.64 4.47 -12.52
N ALA A 173 -7.22 5.45 -13.29
CA ALA A 173 -6.06 6.26 -12.95
C ALA A 173 -6.38 7.76 -13.08
N ARG A 174 -5.75 8.56 -12.20
CA ARG A 174 -5.75 10.02 -12.28
C ARG A 174 -4.42 10.48 -12.84
N THR A 175 -4.48 11.21 -13.95
CA THR A 175 -3.36 11.96 -14.50
C THR A 175 -3.56 13.45 -14.19
N LEU A 176 -2.49 14.23 -14.16
CA LEU A 176 -2.55 15.70 -14.12
C LEU A 176 -2.08 16.21 -15.48
N PRO A 177 -2.94 16.38 -16.48
CA PRO A 177 -2.58 17.14 -17.67
C PRO A 177 -2.35 18.61 -17.28
N ALA A 178 -1.47 19.28 -17.99
CA ALA A 178 -1.02 20.63 -17.69
C ALA A 178 -2.16 21.67 -17.48
N ASP A 179 -3.36 21.39 -17.98
CA ASP A 179 -4.46 22.35 -17.99
C ASP A 179 -5.76 21.90 -17.29
N VAL A 180 -5.97 20.63 -16.97
CA VAL A 180 -7.22 20.14 -16.34
C VAL A 180 -7.01 18.81 -15.59
N ASP A 181 -7.57 18.69 -14.38
CA ASP A 181 -7.71 17.42 -13.67
C ASP A 181 -8.62 16.46 -14.45
N THR A 182 -8.05 15.44 -15.07
CA THR A 182 -8.83 14.40 -15.76
C THR A 182 -8.66 13.05 -15.09
N VAL A 183 -9.79 12.36 -14.88
CA VAL A 183 -9.80 10.95 -14.51
C VAL A 183 -9.91 10.15 -15.80
N ARG A 184 -8.97 9.25 -16.06
CA ARG A 184 -9.00 8.38 -17.23
C ARG A 184 -9.09 6.92 -16.81
N LEU A 185 -9.92 6.17 -17.54
CA LEU A 185 -9.88 4.71 -17.51
C LEU A 185 -8.74 4.24 -18.40
N VAL A 186 -7.78 3.55 -17.82
CA VAL A 186 -6.71 2.91 -18.56
C VAL A 186 -7.04 1.43 -18.66
N LYS A 187 -7.21 0.93 -19.88
CA LYS A 187 -7.31 -0.51 -20.12
C LYS A 187 -5.89 -1.06 -20.20
N VAL A 188 -5.61 -2.05 -19.37
CA VAL A 188 -4.36 -2.82 -19.43
C VAL A 188 -4.69 -4.10 -20.18
N ASP A 189 -4.07 -4.29 -21.33
CA ASP A 189 -4.20 -5.50 -22.17
C ASP A 189 -3.24 -6.59 -21.70
#